data_5818240f495b837ec5bb78c3a04c086a
#
_entry.id   5818240f495b837ec5bb78c3a04c086a
#
_cell.length_a   1.000
_cell.length_b   1.000
_cell.length_c   1.000
_cell.angle_alpha   90.00
_cell.angle_beta   90.00
_cell.angle_gamma   90.00
#
_symmetry.space_group_name_H-M   'P 1'
#
loop_
_entity.id
_entity.type
_entity.pdbx_description
1 polymer ?
#
loop_
_entity_poly.entity_id
_entity_poly.type
_entity_poly.pdbx_seq_one_letter_code
_entity_poly.pdbx_strand_id
1 'polypeptide(L)'
;HNNHHTYPNSSKLSRRWFEVDIGWGYIRLFQLFGLATPKGYRPIAHHVPGKLDMDVETVQAIANNRFDIMRQYRKRVMEPVLRQQKSLMDDEIRPRYRKLKQLLSREISLIHPREKETLESVLERNAVLRQIYEKSHELQALWRQRGLKPQDKLNALMAWCREAEASGIRYLEEFADHLRAYSLRPSA
;
A
#
# COMPACT_ATOMS: atom_id res chain seq x y z
N HIS A 1 -3.27 -6.66 -18.30
CA HIS A 1 -4.37 -7.17 -17.45
C HIS A 1 -4.20 -6.76 -15.95
N ASN A 2 -2.98 -6.82 -15.42
CA ASN A 2 -2.71 -6.50 -14.01
C ASN A 2 -2.93 -5.01 -13.68
N ASN A 3 -2.68 -4.10 -14.62
CA ASN A 3 -2.86 -2.66 -14.44
C ASN A 3 -4.35 -2.25 -14.35
N HIS A 4 -5.24 -2.95 -15.07
CA HIS A 4 -6.68 -2.69 -15.02
C HIS A 4 -7.26 -2.98 -13.61
N HIS A 5 -6.83 -4.07 -12.97
CA HIS A 5 -7.25 -4.39 -11.61
C HIS A 5 -6.70 -3.41 -10.57
N THR A 6 -5.53 -2.86 -10.83
CA THR A 6 -4.91 -1.87 -9.92
C THR A 6 -5.53 -0.48 -10.08
N TYR A 7 -5.96 -0.12 -11.29
CA TYR A 7 -6.47 1.21 -11.64
C TYR A 7 -7.76 1.12 -12.49
N PRO A 8 -8.88 0.63 -11.92
CA PRO A 8 -10.10 0.32 -12.69
C PRO A 8 -10.76 1.53 -13.36
N ASN A 9 -10.48 2.74 -12.87
CA ASN A 9 -11.06 3.98 -13.40
C ASN A 9 -10.09 4.81 -14.26
N SER A 10 -8.94 4.23 -14.66
CA SER A 10 -7.98 4.90 -15.54
C SER A 10 -8.27 4.55 -16.98
N SER A 11 -8.42 5.57 -17.85
CA SER A 11 -8.55 5.39 -19.29
C SER A 11 -7.25 4.93 -19.97
N LYS A 12 -6.10 5.13 -19.30
CA LYS A 12 -4.80 4.64 -19.75
C LYS A 12 -4.40 3.42 -18.93
N LEU A 13 -4.25 2.28 -19.58
CA LEU A 13 -3.89 1.00 -18.95
C LEU A 13 -2.38 0.76 -18.91
N SER A 14 -1.61 1.29 -19.89
CA SER A 14 -0.16 1.21 -19.89
C SER A 14 0.47 2.21 -18.91
N ARG A 15 1.35 1.73 -18.05
CA ARG A 15 2.10 2.58 -17.10
C ARG A 15 3.60 2.58 -17.32
N ARG A 16 4.09 1.57 -18.01
CA ARG A 16 5.51 1.42 -18.33
C ARG A 16 5.74 1.77 -19.80
N TRP A 17 6.89 2.30 -20.12
CA TRP A 17 7.25 2.75 -21.48
C TRP A 17 7.22 1.62 -22.53
N PHE A 18 7.39 0.36 -22.10
CA PHE A 18 7.37 -0.83 -22.96
C PHE A 18 6.00 -1.52 -23.03
N GLU A 19 4.97 -1.01 -22.33
CA GLU A 19 3.62 -1.54 -22.40
C GLU A 19 2.87 -0.85 -23.55
N VAL A 20 2.56 -1.60 -24.60
CA VAL A 20 1.75 -1.11 -25.71
C VAL A 20 0.27 -1.15 -25.30
N ASP A 21 -0.34 0.01 -25.19
CA ASP A 21 -1.77 0.17 -24.92
C ASP A 21 -2.47 0.56 -26.24
N ILE A 22 -2.93 -0.47 -26.95
CA ILE A 22 -3.63 -0.29 -28.22
C ILE A 22 -4.91 0.53 -28.03
N GLY A 23 -5.64 0.30 -26.93
CA GLY A 23 -6.84 1.04 -26.56
C GLY A 23 -6.56 2.54 -26.36
N TRP A 24 -5.46 2.85 -25.68
CA TRP A 24 -5.00 4.22 -25.52
C TRP A 24 -4.59 4.87 -26.86
N GLY A 25 -3.98 4.10 -27.75
CA GLY A 25 -3.66 4.55 -29.10
C GLY A 25 -4.91 4.99 -29.88
N TYR A 26 -5.98 4.21 -29.83
CA TYR A 26 -7.28 4.57 -30.42
C TYR A 26 -7.90 5.81 -29.77
N ILE A 27 -7.88 5.92 -28.44
CA ILE A 27 -8.39 7.10 -27.74
C ILE A 27 -7.62 8.36 -28.18
N ARG A 28 -6.31 8.29 -28.34
CA ARG A 28 -5.48 9.39 -28.85
C ARG A 28 -5.82 9.75 -30.29
N LEU A 29 -6.03 8.75 -31.13
CA LEU A 29 -6.44 8.98 -32.51
C LEU A 29 -7.81 9.70 -32.56
N PHE A 30 -8.80 9.26 -31.80
CA PHE A 30 -10.10 9.91 -31.72
C PHE A 30 -10.04 11.32 -31.10
N GLN A 31 -9.11 11.57 -30.17
CA GLN A 31 -8.86 12.93 -29.67
C GLN A 31 -8.37 13.89 -30.75
N LEU A 32 -7.49 13.42 -31.66
CA LEU A 32 -7.00 14.22 -32.79
C LEU A 32 -8.15 14.69 -33.71
N PHE A 33 -9.19 13.87 -33.82
CA PHE A 33 -10.39 14.19 -34.61
C PHE A 33 -11.51 14.86 -33.80
N GLY A 34 -11.26 15.22 -32.52
CA GLY A 34 -12.26 15.83 -31.64
C GLY A 34 -13.42 14.91 -31.24
N LEU A 35 -13.33 13.61 -31.55
CA LEU A 35 -14.39 12.62 -31.35
C LEU A 35 -14.37 11.97 -29.96
N ALA A 36 -13.32 12.17 -29.16
CA ALA A 36 -13.19 11.63 -27.81
C ALA A 36 -12.52 12.61 -26.86
N THR A 37 -13.13 12.79 -25.70
CA THR A 37 -12.51 13.46 -24.55
C THR A 37 -12.29 12.42 -23.46
N PRO A 38 -11.04 12.08 -23.09
CA PRO A 38 -10.82 11.09 -22.03
C PRO A 38 -11.32 11.65 -20.70
N LYS A 39 -12.24 10.94 -20.07
CA LYS A 39 -12.70 11.24 -18.70
C LYS A 39 -11.60 10.83 -17.72
N GLY A 40 -10.81 11.80 -17.31
CA GLY A 40 -9.99 11.71 -16.11
C GLY A 40 -8.72 10.88 -16.22
N TYR A 41 -7.60 11.56 -16.27
CA TYR A 41 -6.37 11.00 -15.69
C TYR A 41 -6.56 10.99 -14.18
N ARG A 42 -6.36 9.83 -13.53
CA ARG A 42 -6.19 9.87 -12.08
C ARG A 42 -4.95 10.68 -11.78
N PRO A 43 -5.03 11.66 -10.86
CA PRO A 43 -3.85 12.35 -10.42
C PRO A 43 -2.84 11.33 -9.89
N ILE A 44 -1.64 11.36 -10.47
CA ILE A 44 -0.55 10.48 -10.04
C ILE A 44 -0.10 10.97 -8.68
N ALA A 45 -0.11 10.09 -7.69
CA ALA A 45 0.48 10.42 -6.40
C ALA A 45 1.96 10.72 -6.58
N HIS A 46 2.37 11.89 -6.12
CA HIS A 46 3.72 12.37 -6.17
C HIS A 46 4.31 12.37 -4.75
N HIS A 47 5.57 11.98 -4.65
CA HIS A 47 6.31 12.06 -3.41
C HIS A 47 7.03 13.42 -3.37
N VAL A 48 6.66 14.27 -2.42
CA VAL A 48 7.25 15.60 -2.21
C VAL A 48 8.24 15.49 -1.05
N PRO A 49 9.56 15.48 -1.31
CA PRO A 49 10.56 15.45 -0.25
C PRO A 49 10.40 16.66 0.68
N GLY A 50 10.42 16.41 1.99
CA GLY A 50 10.33 17.48 3.00
C GLY A 50 8.91 17.92 3.35
N LYS A 51 7.86 17.35 2.78
CA LYS A 51 6.48 17.59 3.25
C LYS A 51 6.29 16.86 4.58
N LEU A 52 6.08 17.61 5.65
CA LEU A 52 5.88 17.08 7.01
C LEU A 52 4.40 17.02 7.39
N ASP A 53 3.57 17.91 6.84
CA ASP A 53 2.17 18.02 7.18
C ASP A 53 1.29 17.20 6.25
N MET A 54 0.39 16.43 6.84
CA MET A 54 -0.64 15.69 6.12
C MET A 54 -1.89 16.56 5.96
N ASP A 55 -2.47 16.50 4.79
CA ASP A 55 -3.71 17.16 4.44
C ASP A 55 -4.69 16.18 3.77
N VAL A 56 -5.88 16.66 3.46
CA VAL A 56 -6.91 15.87 2.78
C VAL A 56 -6.41 15.40 1.39
N GLU A 57 -5.55 16.19 0.75
CA GLU A 57 -4.93 15.82 -0.53
C GLU A 57 -4.01 14.60 -0.37
N THR A 58 -3.21 14.56 0.71
CA THR A 58 -2.37 13.41 1.05
C THR A 58 -3.22 12.15 1.19
N VAL A 59 -4.34 12.22 1.92
CA VAL A 59 -5.26 11.09 2.09
C VAL A 59 -5.82 10.61 0.75
N GLN A 60 -6.23 11.54 -0.12
CA GLN A 60 -6.74 11.21 -1.46
C GLN A 60 -5.64 10.56 -2.33
N ALA A 61 -4.42 11.09 -2.29
CA ALA A 61 -3.28 10.54 -3.00
C ALA A 61 -3.02 9.08 -2.59
N ILE A 62 -2.99 8.83 -1.28
CA ILE A 62 -2.77 7.50 -0.72
C ILE A 62 -3.94 6.57 -1.06
N ALA A 63 -5.19 6.99 -0.86
CA ALA A 63 -6.38 6.19 -1.16
C ALA A 63 -6.45 5.78 -2.65
N ASN A 64 -6.09 6.69 -3.55
CA ASN A 64 -6.02 6.43 -4.98
C ASN A 64 -4.92 5.42 -5.33
N ASN A 65 -3.88 5.35 -4.54
CA ASN A 65 -2.71 4.48 -4.76
C ASN A 65 -2.59 3.36 -3.71
N ARG A 66 -3.69 3.02 -3.00
CA ARG A 66 -3.70 2.07 -1.88
C ARG A 66 -2.97 0.74 -2.15
N PHE A 67 -3.10 0.18 -3.35
CA PHE A 67 -2.42 -1.08 -3.70
C PHE A 67 -0.90 -0.91 -3.82
N ASP A 68 -0.46 0.24 -4.34
CA ASP A 68 0.96 0.57 -4.40
C ASP A 68 1.52 0.85 -3.01
N ILE A 69 0.79 1.56 -2.18
CA ILE A 69 1.12 1.81 -0.77
C ILE A 69 1.30 0.48 -0.01
N MET A 70 0.37 -0.46 -0.14
CA MET A 70 0.48 -1.77 0.52
C MET A 70 1.64 -2.60 -0.03
N ARG A 71 1.93 -2.51 -1.33
CA ARG A 71 3.13 -3.12 -1.91
C ARG A 71 4.41 -2.50 -1.36
N GLN A 72 4.44 -1.18 -1.18
CA GLN A 72 5.58 -0.47 -0.58
C GLN A 72 5.72 -0.82 0.90
N TYR A 73 4.63 -0.88 1.67
CA TYR A 73 4.64 -1.33 3.06
C TYR A 73 5.30 -2.72 3.19
N ARG A 74 4.88 -3.67 2.34
CA ARG A 74 5.51 -5.00 2.32
C ARG A 74 7.01 -4.92 2.07
N LYS A 75 7.45 -4.13 1.08
CA LYS A 75 8.87 -4.05 0.71
C LYS A 75 9.73 -3.28 1.72
N ARG A 76 9.18 -2.19 2.28
CA ARG A 76 9.95 -1.28 3.15
C ARG A 76 9.86 -1.63 4.62
N VAL A 77 8.78 -2.28 5.07
CA VAL A 77 8.55 -2.64 6.47
C VAL A 77 8.61 -4.16 6.66
N MET A 78 7.69 -4.91 6.06
CA MET A 78 7.56 -6.34 6.35
C MET A 78 8.80 -7.16 5.96
N GLU A 79 9.31 -6.97 4.74
CA GLU A 79 10.44 -7.75 4.26
C GLU A 79 11.76 -7.50 5.04
N PRO A 80 12.14 -6.24 5.35
CA PRO A 80 13.33 -5.99 6.16
C PRO A 80 13.20 -6.49 7.59
N VAL A 81 12.06 -6.22 8.25
CA VAL A 81 11.82 -6.70 9.63
C VAL A 81 11.84 -8.22 9.67
N LEU A 82 11.14 -8.89 8.75
CA LEU A 82 11.14 -10.35 8.70
C LEU A 82 12.55 -10.92 8.47
N ARG A 83 13.38 -10.25 7.66
CA ARG A 83 14.78 -10.64 7.44
C ARG A 83 15.61 -10.46 8.70
N GLN A 84 15.40 -9.37 9.43
CA GLN A 84 16.07 -9.11 10.70
C GLN A 84 15.67 -10.13 11.78
N GLN A 85 14.38 -10.48 11.84
CA GLN A 85 13.86 -11.45 12.81
C GLN A 85 14.21 -12.90 12.46
N LYS A 86 14.66 -13.19 11.23
CA LYS A 86 14.97 -14.56 10.79
C LYS A 86 16.01 -15.26 11.66
N SER A 87 17.01 -14.53 12.13
CA SER A 87 18.06 -15.07 13.02
C SER A 87 17.56 -15.43 14.42
N LEU A 88 16.46 -14.80 14.83
CA LEU A 88 15.81 -14.98 16.14
C LEU A 88 14.67 -16.01 16.09
N MET A 89 14.36 -16.53 14.90
CA MET A 89 13.32 -17.55 14.74
C MET A 89 13.83 -18.92 15.20
N ASP A 90 12.93 -19.67 15.84
CA ASP A 90 13.16 -21.07 16.19
C ASP A 90 13.50 -21.90 14.96
N ASP A 91 14.31 -22.94 15.16
CA ASP A 91 14.73 -23.86 14.08
C ASP A 91 13.54 -24.55 13.40
N GLU A 92 12.43 -24.70 14.10
CA GLU A 92 11.17 -25.23 13.57
C GLU A 92 10.50 -24.28 12.55
N ILE A 93 10.60 -22.97 12.76
CA ILE A 93 9.94 -21.93 11.94
C ILE A 93 10.85 -21.48 10.79
N ARG A 94 12.16 -21.50 10.99
CA ARG A 94 13.16 -21.04 10.00
C ARG A 94 13.02 -21.68 8.61
N PRO A 95 12.75 -23.00 8.47
CA PRO A 95 12.53 -23.62 7.16
C PRO A 95 11.29 -23.09 6.44
N ARG A 96 10.28 -22.61 7.21
CA ARG A 96 9.02 -22.09 6.69
C ARG A 96 9.06 -20.59 6.39
N TYR A 97 10.21 -19.94 6.51
CA TYR A 97 10.40 -18.49 6.30
C TYR A 97 9.78 -17.97 4.99
N ARG A 98 9.99 -18.71 3.88
CA ARG A 98 9.42 -18.30 2.58
C ARG A 98 7.88 -18.30 2.61
N LYS A 99 7.29 -19.30 3.24
CA LYS A 99 5.85 -19.42 3.40
C LYS A 99 5.32 -18.31 4.32
N LEU A 100 5.99 -18.06 5.44
CA LEU A 100 5.66 -16.98 6.38
C LEU A 100 5.66 -15.61 5.67
N LYS A 101 6.67 -15.31 4.85
CA LYS A 101 6.73 -14.09 4.04
C LYS A 101 5.51 -13.94 3.12
N GLN A 102 5.03 -15.03 2.55
CA GLN A 102 3.82 -15.01 1.71
C GLN A 102 2.56 -14.78 2.56
N LEU A 103 2.43 -15.44 3.71
CA LEU A 103 1.27 -15.34 4.59
C LEU A 103 1.11 -13.93 5.17
N LEU A 104 2.20 -13.32 5.66
CA LEU A 104 2.21 -11.96 6.16
C LEU A 104 1.77 -10.92 5.11
N SER A 105 1.91 -11.25 3.82
CA SER A 105 1.56 -10.36 2.71
C SER A 105 0.15 -10.59 2.17
N ARG A 106 -0.55 -11.64 2.60
CA ARG A 106 -1.90 -11.99 2.15
C ARG A 106 -2.95 -11.32 3.03
N GLU A 107 -4.11 -11.14 2.44
CA GLU A 107 -5.31 -10.78 3.17
C GLU A 107 -5.78 -11.96 4.01
N ILE A 108 -6.18 -11.72 5.28
CA ILE A 108 -6.60 -12.77 6.23
C ILE A 108 -7.71 -13.64 5.64
N SER A 109 -8.65 -13.04 4.92
CA SER A 109 -9.77 -13.74 4.26
C SER A 109 -9.34 -14.77 3.22
N LEU A 110 -8.11 -14.65 2.70
CA LEU A 110 -7.55 -15.53 1.66
C LEU A 110 -6.56 -16.55 2.23
N ILE A 111 -6.38 -16.59 3.55
CA ILE A 111 -5.48 -17.54 4.22
C ILE A 111 -6.27 -18.78 4.61
N HIS A 112 -5.76 -19.96 4.22
CA HIS A 112 -6.39 -21.22 4.60
C HIS A 112 -6.33 -21.43 6.12
N PRO A 113 -7.35 -22.02 6.79
CA PRO A 113 -7.41 -22.18 8.24
C PRO A 113 -6.13 -22.74 8.88
N ARG A 114 -5.57 -23.80 8.32
CA ARG A 114 -4.30 -24.39 8.81
C ARG A 114 -3.09 -23.44 8.71
N GLU A 115 -3.09 -22.58 7.70
CA GLU A 115 -2.04 -21.58 7.51
C GLU A 115 -2.20 -20.42 8.49
N LYS A 116 -3.45 -20.12 8.88
CA LYS A 116 -3.79 -19.10 9.86
C LYS A 116 -3.25 -19.49 11.24
N GLU A 117 -3.47 -20.71 11.69
CA GLU A 117 -2.92 -21.24 12.95
C GLU A 117 -1.39 -21.10 12.99
N THR A 118 -0.72 -21.45 11.88
CA THR A 118 0.75 -21.29 11.77
C THR A 118 1.17 -19.84 11.88
N LEU A 119 0.44 -18.94 11.23
CA LEU A 119 0.71 -17.49 11.27
C LEU A 119 0.49 -16.94 12.67
N GLU A 120 -0.62 -17.28 13.31
CA GLU A 120 -0.96 -16.85 14.68
C GLU A 120 0.10 -17.31 15.68
N SER A 121 0.53 -18.59 15.62
CA SER A 121 1.58 -19.10 16.50
C SER A 121 2.92 -18.35 16.36
N VAL A 122 3.27 -17.91 15.15
CA VAL A 122 4.48 -17.11 14.93
C VAL A 122 4.31 -15.68 15.46
N LEU A 123 3.14 -15.08 15.26
CA LEU A 123 2.85 -13.74 15.74
C LEU A 123 2.79 -13.69 17.26
N GLU A 124 2.31 -14.73 17.92
CA GLU A 124 2.32 -14.85 19.41
C GLU A 124 3.72 -14.87 19.98
N ARG A 125 4.64 -15.56 19.30
CA ARG A 125 6.05 -15.70 19.74
C ARG A 125 6.93 -14.50 19.36
N ASN A 126 6.48 -13.64 18.46
CA ASN A 126 7.27 -12.52 17.98
C ASN A 126 6.46 -11.21 17.96
N ALA A 127 6.60 -10.43 19.03
CA ALA A 127 5.88 -9.16 19.20
C ALA A 127 6.15 -8.14 18.07
N VAL A 128 7.37 -8.12 17.53
CA VAL A 128 7.73 -7.20 16.45
C VAL A 128 7.00 -7.57 15.15
N LEU A 129 6.96 -8.87 14.80
CA LEU A 129 6.21 -9.32 13.63
C LEU A 129 4.71 -9.11 13.78
N ARG A 130 4.18 -9.32 14.99
CA ARG A 130 2.77 -9.02 15.30
C ARG A 130 2.46 -7.56 15.07
N GLN A 131 3.25 -6.66 15.61
CA GLN A 131 3.04 -5.22 15.51
C GLN A 131 3.04 -4.74 14.05
N ILE A 132 4.01 -5.14 13.22
CA ILE A 132 4.01 -4.76 11.81
C ILE A 132 2.85 -5.38 11.02
N TYR A 133 2.39 -6.56 11.41
CA TYR A 133 1.24 -7.22 10.80
C TYR A 133 -0.07 -6.48 11.13
N GLU A 134 -0.29 -6.17 12.42
CA GLU A 134 -1.45 -5.39 12.88
C GLU A 134 -1.48 -4.02 12.20
N LYS A 135 -0.36 -3.29 12.17
CA LYS A 135 -0.25 -1.99 11.48
C LYS A 135 -0.55 -2.07 9.98
N SER A 136 -0.20 -3.16 9.32
CA SER A 136 -0.60 -3.41 7.93
C SER A 136 -2.12 -3.53 7.78
N HIS A 137 -2.77 -4.24 8.69
CA HIS A 137 -4.23 -4.43 8.65
C HIS A 137 -5.00 -3.16 9.00
N GLU A 138 -4.54 -2.41 9.98
CA GLU A 138 -5.11 -1.09 10.31
C GLU A 138 -5.04 -0.15 9.09
N LEU A 139 -3.89 -0.08 8.43
CA LEU A 139 -3.72 0.74 7.22
C LEU A 139 -4.64 0.27 6.08
N GLN A 140 -4.83 -1.05 5.90
CA GLN A 140 -5.81 -1.59 4.94
C GLN A 140 -7.24 -1.24 5.30
N ALA A 141 -7.61 -1.31 6.58
CA ALA A 141 -8.95 -1.03 7.07
C ALA A 141 -9.37 0.42 6.80
N LEU A 142 -8.44 1.38 6.90
CA LEU A 142 -8.70 2.79 6.59
C LEU A 142 -9.27 3.00 5.17
N TRP A 143 -8.82 2.18 4.20
CA TRP A 143 -9.27 2.31 2.81
C TRP A 143 -10.54 1.52 2.51
N ARG A 144 -10.89 0.55 3.35
CA ARG A 144 -12.11 -0.27 3.20
C ARG A 144 -13.34 0.40 3.75
N GLN A 145 -13.17 1.29 4.73
CA GLN A 145 -14.28 2.01 5.34
C GLN A 145 -14.93 2.95 4.32
N ARG A 146 -16.11 2.54 3.85
CA ARG A 146 -16.94 3.35 2.96
C ARG A 146 -17.73 4.38 3.78
N GLY A 147 -17.87 5.61 3.26
CA GLY A 147 -18.71 6.63 3.89
C GLY A 147 -18.00 7.52 4.92
N LEU A 148 -16.75 7.27 5.30
CA LEU A 148 -16.00 8.19 6.14
C LEU A 148 -15.72 9.51 5.40
N LYS A 149 -15.91 10.63 6.11
CA LYS A 149 -15.54 11.96 5.61
C LYS A 149 -14.01 12.03 5.39
N PRO A 150 -13.56 12.83 4.42
CA PRO A 150 -12.12 12.98 4.16
C PRO A 150 -11.31 13.39 5.40
N GLN A 151 -11.90 14.25 6.25
CA GLN A 151 -11.26 14.71 7.48
C GLN A 151 -11.09 13.58 8.51
N ASP A 152 -12.07 12.69 8.64
CA ASP A 152 -11.99 11.56 9.56
C ASP A 152 -10.91 10.56 9.11
N LYS A 153 -10.78 10.35 7.79
CA LYS A 153 -9.69 9.54 7.23
C LYS A 153 -8.32 10.18 7.46
N LEU A 154 -8.23 11.50 7.37
CA LEU A 154 -7.00 12.24 7.68
C LEU A 154 -6.61 12.03 9.14
N ASN A 155 -7.55 12.23 10.06
CA ASN A 155 -7.31 12.06 11.49
C ASN A 155 -6.86 10.61 11.81
N ALA A 156 -7.51 9.62 11.21
CA ALA A 156 -7.16 8.21 11.38
C ALA A 156 -5.77 7.88 10.80
N LEU A 157 -5.42 8.44 9.64
CA LEU A 157 -4.09 8.25 9.06
C LEU A 157 -3.00 8.93 9.88
N MET A 158 -3.27 10.14 10.41
CA MET A 158 -2.35 10.85 11.32
C MET A 158 -2.15 10.07 12.62
N ALA A 159 -3.22 9.47 13.18
CA ALA A 159 -3.12 8.61 14.35
C ALA A 159 -2.24 7.38 14.06
N TRP A 160 -2.48 6.72 12.92
CA TRP A 160 -1.68 5.59 12.49
C TRP A 160 -0.19 5.94 12.35
N CYS A 161 0.14 7.10 11.77
CA CYS A 161 1.53 7.54 11.64
C CYS A 161 2.19 7.80 13.01
N ARG A 162 1.47 8.46 13.94
CA ARG A 162 1.98 8.69 15.31
C ARG A 162 2.26 7.39 16.04
N GLU A 163 1.39 6.41 15.92
CA GLU A 163 1.58 5.10 16.53
C GLU A 163 2.72 4.31 15.88
N ALA A 164 2.88 4.44 14.55
CA ALA A 164 3.99 3.85 13.83
C ALA A 164 5.34 4.45 14.30
N GLU A 165 5.41 5.76 14.50
CA GLU A 165 6.58 6.47 15.03
C GLU A 165 6.88 6.09 16.49
N ALA A 166 5.84 5.96 17.31
CA ALA A 166 5.98 5.56 18.71
C ALA A 166 6.33 4.07 18.89
N SER A 167 6.33 3.29 17.82
CA SER A 167 6.54 1.83 17.87
C SER A 167 7.96 1.41 18.22
N GLY A 168 8.96 2.28 18.04
CA GLY A 168 10.37 1.96 18.13
C GLY A 168 10.88 1.03 17.02
N ILE A 169 10.07 0.78 15.98
CA ILE A 169 10.46 -0.01 14.82
C ILE A 169 10.85 0.94 13.69
N ARG A 170 12.14 1.14 13.48
CA ARG A 170 12.70 2.07 12.51
C ARG A 170 12.02 2.01 11.12
N TYR A 171 11.73 0.83 10.62
CA TYR A 171 11.07 0.68 9.31
C TYR A 171 9.62 1.16 9.29
N LEU A 172 8.90 1.14 10.43
CA LEU A 172 7.57 1.75 10.56
C LEU A 172 7.66 3.28 10.61
N GLU A 173 8.63 3.81 11.34
CA GLU A 173 8.91 5.25 11.41
C GLU A 173 9.23 5.81 10.04
N GLU A 174 10.21 5.22 9.33
CA GLU A 174 10.58 5.61 7.97
C GLU A 174 9.40 5.52 6.97
N PHE A 175 8.49 4.55 7.19
CA PHE A 175 7.31 4.41 6.35
C PHE A 175 6.22 5.44 6.67
N ALA A 176 6.07 5.85 7.93
CA ALA A 176 5.17 6.94 8.32
C ALA A 176 5.61 8.27 7.66
N ASP A 177 6.91 8.59 7.69
CA ASP A 177 7.47 9.73 6.98
C ASP A 177 7.24 9.65 5.47
N HIS A 178 7.39 8.45 4.90
CA HIS A 178 7.11 8.23 3.49
C HIS A 178 5.63 8.50 3.14
N LEU A 179 4.69 8.16 4.01
CA LEU A 179 3.27 8.45 3.80
C LEU A 179 2.97 9.95 3.86
N ARG A 180 3.62 10.71 4.75
CA ARG A 180 3.45 12.18 4.84
C ARG A 180 3.84 12.89 3.55
N ALA A 181 4.86 12.39 2.89
CA ALA A 181 5.38 12.99 1.67
C ALA A 181 4.50 12.80 0.42
N TYR A 182 3.35 12.10 0.52
CA TYR A 182 2.45 11.94 -0.61
C TYR A 182 1.64 13.19 -0.90
N SER A 183 1.50 13.52 -2.19
CA SER A 183 0.67 14.60 -2.73
C SER A 183 0.06 14.18 -4.07
N LEU A 184 -1.00 14.86 -4.49
CA LEU A 184 -1.57 14.71 -5.82
C LEU A 184 -0.81 15.62 -6.79
N ARG A 185 -0.39 15.09 -7.93
CA ARG A 185 0.03 15.95 -9.03
C ARG A 185 -1.22 16.61 -9.61
N PRO A 186 -1.21 17.93 -9.82
CA PRO A 186 -2.25 18.54 -10.64
C PRO A 186 -2.30 17.79 -11.96
N SER A 187 -3.50 17.46 -12.39
CA SER A 187 -3.72 16.94 -13.75
C SER A 187 -3.22 17.98 -14.74
N ALA A 188 -2.14 17.67 -15.46
CA ALA A 188 -1.66 18.48 -16.56
C ALA A 188 -2.67 18.45 -17.71
#